data_a3049c7fd4be137512d13234bed5ad41
#
_entry.id   a3049c7fd4be137512d13234bed5ad41
#
_cell.length_a   1.000
_cell.length_b   1.000
_cell.length_c   1.000
_cell.angle_alpha   90.00
_cell.angle_beta   90.00
_cell.angle_gamma   90.00
#
_symmetry.space_group_name_H-M   'P 1'
#
loop_
_entity.id
_entity.type
_entity.pdbx_description
1 polymer ?
#
loop_
_entity_poly.entity_id
_entity_poly.type
_entity_poly.pdbx_seq_one_letter_code
_entity_poly.pdbx_strand_id
1 'polypeptide(L)'
;MNHLIGVGHNSKQSMVCFFTKSLSALAVVFSAFTVQAELGPPEKDELKFGFIKLTDMAPIAVAYENGYFEDEGLYVTVEAQANWKVLLDGVIDGKLDGAHMLAGQPIAATIGYGTKAHIVTPFSMDLNGNAITVSNDVWGEMKKNIPHLDGKPVHPIKADALKPVVDSFRDAGKPFKMGMVFPVSTHNYELRYWLAAGNIHPGFYAPHKGDTSGTINAQALLSVTPPPQMPSTLEAGTINGYCVGEPWNQQAVFKGIGVPVVTDYEIW
;
A
#
# COMPACT_ATOMS: atom_id res chain seq x y z
N MET A 1 -51.05 -25.22 -72.58
CA MET A 1 -51.12 -26.67 -72.87
C MET A 1 -50.51 -27.34 -71.65
N ASN A 2 -51.38 -27.86 -70.77
CA ASN A 2 -51.35 -29.15 -70.04
C ASN A 2 -50.06 -29.49 -69.22
N HIS A 3 -50.03 -29.91 -67.98
CA HIS A 3 -50.92 -30.59 -67.02
C HIS A 3 -50.21 -30.52 -65.68
N LEU A 4 -50.80 -30.16 -64.61
CA LEU A 4 -51.53 -30.89 -63.55
C LEU A 4 -50.95 -32.24 -63.11
N ILE A 5 -50.84 -32.33 -61.76
CA ILE A 5 -51.04 -33.44 -60.79
C ILE A 5 -49.87 -33.40 -59.80
N GLY A 6 -49.95 -33.21 -58.49
CA GLY A 6 -50.96 -33.48 -57.49
C GLY A 6 -50.43 -34.44 -56.43
N VAL A 7 -50.88 -34.29 -55.19
CA VAL A 7 -50.75 -35.21 -54.04
C VAL A 7 -49.52 -34.98 -53.17
N GLY A 8 -49.53 -34.47 -51.96
CA GLY A 8 -50.42 -34.69 -50.81
C GLY A 8 -49.78 -35.63 -49.80
N HIS A 9 -49.80 -35.21 -48.55
CA HIS A 9 -49.48 -35.97 -47.30
C HIS A 9 -48.02 -35.96 -46.81
N ASN A 10 -47.68 -35.24 -45.75
CA ASN A 10 -47.85 -35.66 -44.33
C ASN A 10 -47.40 -34.51 -43.41
N SER A 11 -48.32 -33.72 -42.93
CA SER A 11 -48.05 -32.60 -42.03
C SER A 11 -48.25 -32.93 -40.54
N LYS A 12 -48.36 -34.20 -40.17
CA LYS A 12 -48.64 -34.60 -38.77
C LYS A 12 -47.49 -35.22 -38.02
N GLN A 13 -46.41 -35.62 -38.63
CA GLN A 13 -45.27 -36.18 -37.91
C GLN A 13 -44.18 -35.15 -37.52
N SER A 14 -44.18 -33.95 -38.13
CA SER A 14 -43.16 -32.92 -37.85
C SER A 14 -43.46 -32.10 -36.59
N MET A 15 -44.72 -32.06 -36.12
CA MET A 15 -45.12 -31.20 -35.02
C MET A 15 -44.90 -31.84 -33.65
N VAL A 16 -44.84 -33.17 -33.53
CA VAL A 16 -44.57 -33.88 -32.27
C VAL A 16 -43.07 -33.89 -31.95
N CYS A 17 -42.20 -33.89 -32.98
CA CYS A 17 -40.75 -33.86 -32.78
C CYS A 17 -40.24 -32.49 -32.36
N PHE A 18 -40.95 -31.41 -32.71
CA PHE A 18 -40.56 -30.06 -32.33
C PHE A 18 -40.88 -29.72 -30.86
N PHE A 19 -42.00 -30.24 -30.32
CA PHE A 19 -42.37 -30.00 -28.95
C PHE A 19 -41.53 -30.78 -27.95
N THR A 20 -41.05 -31.97 -28.27
CA THR A 20 -40.18 -32.74 -27.38
C THR A 20 -38.76 -32.20 -27.32
N LYS A 21 -38.24 -31.60 -28.39
CA LYS A 21 -36.91 -30.94 -28.36
C LYS A 21 -36.91 -29.59 -27.64
N SER A 22 -38.04 -28.86 -27.67
CA SER A 22 -38.16 -27.57 -26.97
C SER A 22 -38.35 -27.77 -25.46
N LEU A 23 -38.96 -28.84 -25.00
CA LEU A 23 -39.11 -29.15 -23.57
C LEU A 23 -37.81 -29.61 -22.94
N SER A 24 -36.95 -30.31 -23.68
CA SER A 24 -35.62 -30.76 -23.20
C SER A 24 -34.61 -29.58 -23.11
N ALA A 25 -34.75 -28.61 -23.98
CA ALA A 25 -33.91 -27.38 -23.94
C ALA A 25 -34.30 -26.45 -22.77
N LEU A 26 -35.59 -26.43 -22.39
CA LEU A 26 -36.08 -25.62 -21.27
C LEU A 26 -35.70 -26.25 -19.89
N ALA A 27 -35.61 -27.56 -19.81
CA ALA A 27 -35.20 -28.28 -18.59
C ALA A 27 -33.70 -28.11 -18.29
N VAL A 28 -32.86 -27.94 -19.32
CA VAL A 28 -31.39 -27.73 -19.14
C VAL A 28 -31.07 -26.28 -18.74
N VAL A 29 -31.91 -25.30 -19.11
CA VAL A 29 -31.71 -23.90 -18.72
C VAL A 29 -32.10 -23.64 -17.25
N PHE A 30 -32.99 -24.46 -16.68
CA PHE A 30 -33.43 -24.34 -15.28
C PHE A 30 -32.48 -25.02 -14.28
N SER A 31 -31.57 -25.88 -14.73
CA SER A 31 -30.59 -26.54 -13.85
C SER A 31 -29.29 -25.76 -13.65
N ALA A 32 -29.18 -24.55 -14.22
CA ALA A 32 -28.06 -23.65 -13.99
C ALA A 32 -28.31 -22.58 -12.88
N PHE A 33 -29.31 -22.86 -12.00
CA PHE A 33 -29.30 -22.15 -10.73
C PHE A 33 -28.14 -22.69 -9.92
N THR A 34 -27.03 -21.95 -9.93
CA THR A 34 -25.92 -22.14 -9.00
C THR A 34 -26.52 -22.32 -7.60
N VAL A 35 -26.33 -23.50 -7.03
CA VAL A 35 -26.40 -23.65 -5.59
C VAL A 35 -25.31 -22.76 -5.02
N GLN A 36 -25.67 -21.53 -4.75
CA GLN A 36 -24.83 -20.66 -3.94
C GLN A 36 -24.89 -21.33 -2.57
N ALA A 37 -23.81 -21.98 -2.18
CA ALA A 37 -23.68 -22.52 -0.84
C ALA A 37 -23.92 -21.34 0.11
N GLU A 38 -25.02 -21.38 0.83
CA GLU A 38 -25.32 -20.40 1.86
C GLU A 38 -24.19 -20.56 2.89
N LEU A 39 -23.31 -19.58 2.96
CA LEU A 39 -22.28 -19.55 3.99
C LEU A 39 -23.01 -19.55 5.33
N GLY A 40 -22.68 -20.49 6.20
CA GLY A 40 -23.21 -20.48 7.56
C GLY A 40 -22.86 -19.16 8.27
N PRO A 41 -23.46 -18.89 9.43
CA PRO A 41 -23.13 -17.69 10.19
C PRO A 41 -21.63 -17.66 10.48
N PRO A 42 -21.02 -16.48 10.52
CA PRO A 42 -19.60 -16.36 10.85
C PRO A 42 -19.32 -16.93 12.24
N GLU A 43 -18.15 -17.54 12.42
CA GLU A 43 -17.69 -18.10 13.71
C GLU A 43 -17.49 -17.02 14.77
N LYS A 44 -17.21 -15.80 14.32
CA LYS A 44 -17.06 -14.58 15.11
C LYS A 44 -17.60 -13.40 14.31
N ASP A 45 -18.58 -12.71 14.83
CA ASP A 45 -19.27 -11.58 14.19
C ASP A 45 -18.78 -10.22 14.70
N GLU A 46 -18.31 -10.12 15.94
CA GLU A 46 -17.70 -8.91 16.48
C GLU A 46 -16.19 -8.90 16.22
N LEU A 47 -15.71 -8.00 15.35
CA LEU A 47 -14.32 -7.91 14.94
C LEU A 47 -13.74 -6.53 15.26
N LYS A 48 -12.43 -6.50 15.52
CA LYS A 48 -11.68 -5.27 15.76
C LYS A 48 -10.53 -5.15 14.78
N PHE A 49 -10.57 -4.09 13.94
CA PHE A 49 -9.55 -3.81 12.95
C PHE A 49 -8.70 -2.60 13.33
N GLY A 50 -7.38 -2.75 13.22
CA GLY A 50 -6.44 -1.67 13.45
C GLY A 50 -5.99 -1.00 12.15
N PHE A 51 -5.67 0.31 12.24
CA PHE A 51 -5.08 1.03 11.12
C PHE A 51 -4.11 2.12 11.55
N ILE A 52 -3.24 2.53 10.65
CA ILE A 52 -2.43 3.74 10.76
C ILE A 52 -3.08 4.83 9.91
N LYS A 53 -3.02 6.08 10.35
CA LYS A 53 -3.67 7.23 9.67
C LYS A 53 -2.95 7.57 8.36
N LEU A 54 -3.29 6.81 7.32
CA LEU A 54 -2.81 6.90 5.95
C LEU A 54 -4.01 6.71 5.00
N THR A 55 -3.91 7.17 3.76
CA THR A 55 -4.99 7.04 2.77
C THR A 55 -5.23 5.61 2.31
N ASP A 56 -4.23 4.77 2.40
CA ASP A 56 -4.27 3.34 2.06
C ASP A 56 -5.22 2.51 2.96
N MET A 57 -5.65 3.05 4.12
CA MET A 57 -6.72 2.42 4.91
C MET A 57 -8.14 2.65 4.33
N ALA A 58 -8.26 3.43 3.25
CA ALA A 58 -9.55 3.82 2.69
C ALA A 58 -10.51 2.65 2.38
N PRO A 59 -10.09 1.46 1.89
CA PRO A 59 -11.00 0.35 1.70
C PRO A 59 -11.72 -0.08 2.98
N ILE A 60 -11.04 -0.09 4.12
CA ILE A 60 -11.63 -0.40 5.43
C ILE A 60 -12.63 0.71 5.83
N ALA A 61 -12.25 1.98 5.65
CA ALA A 61 -13.12 3.10 5.97
C ALA A 61 -14.39 3.10 5.11
N VAL A 62 -14.27 2.84 3.81
CA VAL A 62 -15.40 2.75 2.88
C VAL A 62 -16.33 1.60 3.26
N ALA A 63 -15.79 0.44 3.59
CA ALA A 63 -16.60 -0.70 4.02
C ALA A 63 -17.34 -0.41 5.33
N TYR A 64 -16.68 0.23 6.28
CA TYR A 64 -17.26 0.62 7.56
C TYR A 64 -18.38 1.67 7.39
N GLU A 65 -18.11 2.76 6.69
CA GLU A 65 -19.04 3.90 6.54
C GLU A 65 -20.28 3.55 5.67
N ASN A 66 -20.15 2.58 4.75
CA ASN A 66 -21.27 2.16 3.90
C ASN A 66 -22.04 0.94 4.45
N GLY A 67 -21.68 0.41 5.61
CA GLY A 67 -22.35 -0.73 6.21
C GLY A 67 -22.07 -2.08 5.53
N TYR A 68 -20.99 -2.19 4.74
CA TYR A 68 -20.67 -3.42 4.01
C TYR A 68 -20.28 -4.58 4.96
N PHE A 69 -19.79 -4.27 6.14
CA PHE A 69 -19.53 -5.29 7.15
C PHE A 69 -20.83 -5.83 7.73
N GLU A 70 -21.77 -4.95 8.03
CA GLU A 70 -23.08 -5.32 8.56
C GLU A 70 -23.91 -6.12 7.53
N ASP A 71 -23.79 -5.79 6.24
CA ASP A 71 -24.41 -6.55 5.15
C ASP A 71 -23.94 -8.01 5.11
N GLU A 72 -22.72 -8.28 5.55
CA GLU A 72 -22.14 -9.63 5.68
C GLU A 72 -22.31 -10.22 7.10
N GLY A 73 -23.07 -9.57 7.97
CA GLY A 73 -23.32 -10.00 9.34
C GLY A 73 -22.14 -9.82 10.28
N LEU A 74 -21.24 -8.85 10.00
CA LEU A 74 -20.07 -8.55 10.80
C LEU A 74 -20.21 -7.18 11.49
N TYR A 75 -19.89 -7.12 12.76
CA TYR A 75 -19.89 -5.90 13.55
C TYR A 75 -18.45 -5.46 13.81
N VAL A 76 -17.92 -4.62 12.94
CA VAL A 76 -16.51 -4.23 12.93
C VAL A 76 -16.29 -2.93 13.70
N THR A 77 -15.34 -2.93 14.62
CA THR A 77 -14.78 -1.72 15.21
C THR A 77 -13.46 -1.39 14.56
N VAL A 78 -13.27 -0.15 14.10
CA VAL A 78 -12.05 0.31 13.42
C VAL A 78 -11.27 1.25 14.33
N GLU A 79 -10.03 0.89 14.73
CA GLU A 79 -9.23 1.60 15.72
C GLU A 79 -7.91 2.14 15.14
N ALA A 80 -7.67 3.44 15.27
CA ALA A 80 -6.39 4.04 14.92
C ALA A 80 -5.30 3.62 15.92
N GLN A 81 -4.17 3.13 15.41
CA GLN A 81 -3.02 2.75 16.22
C GLN A 81 -1.91 3.80 16.18
N ALA A 82 -1.10 3.87 17.22
CA ALA A 82 -0.09 4.91 17.39
C ALA A 82 1.07 4.78 16.38
N ASN A 83 1.44 3.56 16.04
CA ASN A 83 2.54 3.24 15.12
C ASN A 83 2.46 1.78 14.65
N TRP A 84 3.29 1.43 13.67
CA TRP A 84 3.31 0.11 13.05
C TRP A 84 3.68 -1.04 14.00
N LYS A 85 4.50 -0.76 15.03
CA LYS A 85 4.84 -1.78 16.03
C LYS A 85 3.65 -2.11 16.90
N VAL A 86 2.96 -1.10 17.43
CA VAL A 86 1.76 -1.29 18.26
C VAL A 86 0.66 -2.02 17.50
N LEU A 87 0.49 -1.70 16.22
CA LEU A 87 -0.47 -2.36 15.35
C LEU A 87 -0.13 -3.84 15.13
N LEU A 88 1.13 -4.15 14.80
CA LEU A 88 1.60 -5.52 14.63
C LEU A 88 1.45 -6.33 15.93
N ASP A 89 1.89 -5.78 17.05
CA ASP A 89 1.78 -6.43 18.36
C ASP A 89 0.30 -6.68 18.72
N GLY A 90 -0.60 -5.74 18.37
CA GLY A 90 -2.04 -5.89 18.57
C GLY A 90 -2.64 -7.10 17.85
N VAL A 91 -2.19 -7.38 16.62
CA VAL A 91 -2.60 -8.57 15.87
C VAL A 91 -1.96 -9.84 16.45
N ILE A 92 -0.68 -9.80 16.77
CA ILE A 92 0.04 -10.96 17.37
C ILE A 92 -0.59 -11.37 18.71
N ASP A 93 -0.95 -10.39 19.54
CA ASP A 93 -1.53 -10.60 20.87
C ASP A 93 -3.03 -10.94 20.82
N GLY A 94 -3.67 -10.93 19.65
CA GLY A 94 -5.11 -11.15 19.47
C GLY A 94 -5.98 -10.02 20.02
N LYS A 95 -5.43 -8.82 20.23
CA LYS A 95 -6.19 -7.61 20.59
C LYS A 95 -6.89 -7.01 19.40
N LEU A 96 -6.36 -7.24 18.19
CA LEU A 96 -6.92 -6.91 16.89
C LEU A 96 -7.13 -8.21 16.11
N ASP A 97 -8.27 -8.34 15.48
CA ASP A 97 -8.59 -9.48 14.61
C ASP A 97 -7.97 -9.34 13.23
N GLY A 98 -7.76 -8.10 12.80
CA GLY A 98 -7.10 -7.76 11.55
C GLY A 98 -6.56 -6.34 11.56
N ALA A 99 -5.74 -6.02 10.58
CA ALA A 99 -5.18 -4.70 10.48
C ALA A 99 -4.76 -4.34 9.06
N HIS A 100 -4.90 -3.06 8.71
CA HIS A 100 -4.14 -2.42 7.65
C HIS A 100 -2.65 -2.46 8.02
N MET A 101 -1.82 -3.13 7.23
CA MET A 101 -0.46 -3.44 7.63
C MET A 101 0.53 -3.27 6.48
N LEU A 102 1.77 -2.89 6.81
CA LEU A 102 2.87 -2.88 5.83
C LEU A 102 3.11 -4.29 5.28
N ALA A 103 3.26 -4.44 3.97
CA ALA A 103 3.44 -5.73 3.32
C ALA A 103 4.62 -6.55 3.89
N GLY A 104 5.68 -5.89 4.34
CA GLY A 104 6.84 -6.54 4.94
C GLY A 104 6.63 -7.08 6.37
N GLN A 105 5.63 -6.60 7.10
CA GLN A 105 5.42 -7.00 8.50
C GLN A 105 4.95 -8.45 8.67
N PRO A 106 3.93 -8.95 7.93
CA PRO A 106 3.54 -10.36 7.99
C PRO A 106 4.68 -11.30 7.58
N ILE A 107 5.44 -10.93 6.55
CA ILE A 107 6.60 -11.70 6.09
C ILE A 107 7.66 -11.76 7.19
N ALA A 108 8.02 -10.62 7.77
CA ALA A 108 9.00 -10.52 8.84
C ALA A 108 8.59 -11.35 10.07
N ALA A 109 7.33 -11.26 10.50
CA ALA A 109 6.81 -12.05 11.60
C ALA A 109 6.88 -13.56 11.31
N THR A 110 6.52 -13.97 10.09
CA THR A 110 6.54 -15.40 9.69
C THR A 110 7.95 -16.00 9.72
N ILE A 111 8.97 -15.25 9.25
CA ILE A 111 10.36 -15.72 9.27
C ILE A 111 11.06 -15.52 10.62
N GLY A 112 10.42 -14.83 11.57
CA GLY A 112 10.95 -14.59 12.91
C GLY A 112 11.88 -13.39 13.02
N TYR A 113 11.75 -12.38 12.15
CA TYR A 113 12.40 -11.10 12.35
C TYR A 113 11.60 -10.29 13.38
N GLY A 114 12.15 -10.10 14.55
CA GLY A 114 11.43 -9.61 15.72
C GLY A 114 10.64 -10.74 16.41
N THR A 115 9.34 -10.56 16.63
CA THR A 115 8.48 -11.60 17.20
C THR A 115 8.03 -12.57 16.09
N LYS A 116 8.32 -13.86 16.28
CA LYS A 116 7.84 -14.91 15.36
C LYS A 116 6.35 -15.14 15.59
N ALA A 117 5.54 -14.96 14.55
CA ALA A 117 4.11 -15.18 14.59
C ALA A 117 3.58 -15.63 13.23
N HIS A 118 2.49 -16.39 13.23
CA HIS A 118 1.78 -16.77 12.01
C HIS A 118 0.72 -15.69 11.70
N ILE A 119 1.00 -14.86 10.73
CA ILE A 119 0.09 -13.81 10.24
C ILE A 119 -0.20 -14.07 8.77
N VAL A 120 -1.47 -14.03 8.39
CA VAL A 120 -1.90 -14.18 6.99
C VAL A 120 -2.25 -12.83 6.39
N THR A 121 -2.00 -12.69 5.09
CA THR A 121 -2.40 -11.51 4.31
C THR A 121 -3.47 -11.97 3.33
N PRO A 122 -4.76 -11.65 3.56
CA PRO A 122 -5.84 -12.10 2.69
C PRO A 122 -5.87 -11.37 1.34
N PHE A 123 -5.45 -10.11 1.29
CA PHE A 123 -5.40 -9.32 0.05
C PHE A 123 -4.47 -8.11 0.20
N SER A 124 -4.08 -7.52 -0.94
CA SER A 124 -3.39 -6.22 -1.00
C SER A 124 -4.42 -5.12 -1.13
N MET A 125 -4.31 -4.08 -0.31
CA MET A 125 -5.27 -2.98 -0.29
C MET A 125 -4.97 -1.91 -1.34
N ASP A 126 -3.69 -1.68 -1.62
CA ASP A 126 -3.21 -0.66 -2.56
C ASP A 126 -1.86 -1.03 -3.16
N LEU A 127 -1.44 -0.23 -4.13
CA LEU A 127 -0.12 -0.27 -4.76
C LEU A 127 0.35 1.17 -4.94
N ASN A 128 1.65 1.43 -4.68
CA ASN A 128 2.29 2.72 -4.94
C ASN A 128 1.63 3.90 -4.19
N GLY A 129 2.01 4.18 -3.00
CA GLY A 129 1.42 5.29 -2.23
C GLY A 129 2.46 6.14 -1.51
N ASN A 130 3.75 5.80 -1.65
CA ASN A 130 4.81 6.49 -0.95
C ASN A 130 5.44 7.60 -1.80
N ALA A 131 6.00 8.58 -1.12
CA ALA A 131 6.88 9.57 -1.73
C ALA A 131 8.00 9.97 -0.77
N ILE A 132 9.09 10.44 -1.34
CA ILE A 132 10.19 11.04 -0.59
C ILE A 132 10.00 12.55 -0.60
N THR A 133 9.87 13.12 0.61
CA THR A 133 9.74 14.56 0.85
C THR A 133 10.99 15.07 1.55
N VAL A 134 11.50 16.21 1.13
CA VAL A 134 12.60 16.92 1.78
C VAL A 134 12.15 18.28 2.31
N SER A 135 12.85 18.83 3.30
CA SER A 135 12.58 20.19 3.80
C SER A 135 12.83 21.26 2.71
N ASN A 136 12.20 22.43 2.86
CA ASN A 136 12.42 23.54 1.94
C ASN A 136 13.88 23.97 1.86
N ASP A 137 14.62 23.93 2.97
CA ASP A 137 16.06 24.26 2.98
C ASP A 137 16.87 23.26 2.16
N VAL A 138 16.60 21.96 2.33
CA VAL A 138 17.21 20.90 1.53
C VAL A 138 16.83 21.06 0.05
N TRP A 139 15.57 21.31 -0.25
CA TRP A 139 15.09 21.53 -1.62
C TRP A 139 15.78 22.74 -2.26
N GLY A 140 15.92 23.84 -1.50
CA GLY A 140 16.57 25.06 -1.98
C GLY A 140 17.98 24.83 -2.52
N GLU A 141 18.74 23.94 -1.88
CA GLU A 141 20.09 23.55 -2.32
C GLU A 141 20.06 22.43 -3.37
N MET A 142 19.23 21.40 -3.15
CA MET A 142 19.12 20.24 -4.03
C MET A 142 18.71 20.61 -5.46
N LYS A 143 17.73 21.52 -5.61
CA LYS A 143 17.21 21.92 -6.92
C LYS A 143 18.27 22.56 -7.84
N LYS A 144 19.35 23.09 -7.28
CA LYS A 144 20.48 23.66 -8.06
C LYS A 144 21.24 22.59 -8.85
N ASN A 145 21.12 21.33 -8.45
CA ASN A 145 21.81 20.19 -9.04
C ASN A 145 20.89 19.34 -9.94
N ILE A 146 19.64 19.74 -10.14
CA ILE A 146 18.67 19.01 -10.94
C ILE A 146 18.66 19.60 -12.36
N PRO A 147 18.74 18.77 -13.41
CA PRO A 147 18.46 19.22 -14.77
C PRO A 147 17.07 19.83 -14.90
N HIS A 148 16.95 20.91 -15.67
CA HIS A 148 15.68 21.56 -15.96
C HIS A 148 15.37 21.50 -17.44
N LEU A 149 14.10 21.28 -17.78
CA LEU A 149 13.55 21.40 -19.12
C LEU A 149 12.36 22.36 -19.06
N ASP A 150 12.36 23.39 -19.88
CA ASP A 150 11.32 24.44 -19.89
C ASP A 150 11.05 25.06 -18.51
N GLY A 151 12.12 25.25 -17.72
CA GLY A 151 12.05 25.84 -16.38
C GLY A 151 11.51 24.91 -15.28
N LYS A 152 11.22 23.65 -15.59
CA LYS A 152 10.74 22.64 -14.63
C LYS A 152 11.82 21.60 -14.36
N PRO A 153 11.93 21.08 -13.12
CA PRO A 153 12.81 19.96 -12.82
C PRO A 153 12.49 18.76 -13.69
N VAL A 154 13.52 18.07 -14.18
CA VAL A 154 13.36 16.82 -14.92
C VAL A 154 13.09 15.68 -13.94
N HIS A 155 12.02 14.96 -14.14
CA HIS A 155 11.66 13.76 -13.37
C HIS A 155 12.04 12.47 -14.10
N PRO A 156 12.31 11.37 -13.35
CA PRO A 156 12.39 11.28 -11.89
C PRO A 156 13.61 12.04 -11.33
N ILE A 157 13.42 12.70 -10.19
CA ILE A 157 14.51 13.38 -9.49
C ILE A 157 15.40 12.35 -8.80
N LYS A 158 16.66 12.28 -9.23
CA LYS A 158 17.64 11.32 -8.71
C LYS A 158 18.31 11.84 -7.45
N ALA A 159 18.72 10.93 -6.57
CA ALA A 159 19.37 11.28 -5.31
C ALA A 159 20.81 11.84 -5.48
N ASP A 160 21.42 11.73 -6.67
CA ASP A 160 22.68 12.39 -6.96
C ASP A 160 22.58 13.91 -6.80
N ALA A 161 21.42 14.50 -7.06
CA ALA A 161 21.16 15.92 -6.80
C ALA A 161 21.17 16.28 -5.30
N LEU A 162 20.87 15.31 -4.42
CA LEU A 162 20.93 15.46 -2.96
C LEU A 162 22.37 15.30 -2.42
N LYS A 163 23.24 14.59 -3.13
CA LYS A 163 24.59 14.24 -2.66
C LYS A 163 25.41 15.45 -2.18
N PRO A 164 25.49 16.58 -2.93
CA PRO A 164 26.22 17.77 -2.47
C PRO A 164 25.68 18.35 -1.15
N VAL A 165 24.35 18.24 -0.93
CA VAL A 165 23.73 18.71 0.31
C VAL A 165 24.16 17.83 1.48
N VAL A 166 24.10 16.49 1.33
CA VAL A 166 24.56 15.54 2.34
C VAL A 166 26.03 15.75 2.67
N ASP A 167 26.88 15.97 1.65
CA ASP A 167 28.31 16.25 1.85
C ASP A 167 28.54 17.55 2.61
N SER A 168 27.77 18.60 2.35
CA SER A 168 27.85 19.85 3.11
C SER A 168 27.49 19.70 4.59
N PHE A 169 26.52 18.87 4.90
CA PHE A 169 26.19 18.53 6.29
C PHE A 169 27.35 17.79 6.97
N ARG A 170 27.92 16.79 6.30
CA ARG A 170 29.11 16.08 6.79
C ARG A 170 30.28 17.02 7.05
N ASP A 171 30.60 17.89 6.09
CA ASP A 171 31.72 18.84 6.18
C ASP A 171 31.52 19.89 7.30
N ALA A 172 30.24 20.18 7.62
CA ALA A 172 29.87 21.00 8.77
C ALA A 172 29.81 20.21 10.10
N GLY A 173 30.14 18.91 10.11
CA GLY A 173 30.06 18.04 11.29
C GLY A 173 28.64 17.78 11.76
N LYS A 174 27.63 17.94 10.89
CA LYS A 174 26.22 17.73 11.19
C LYS A 174 25.71 16.45 10.53
N PRO A 175 24.88 15.64 11.24
CA PRO A 175 24.26 14.48 10.63
C PRO A 175 23.12 14.91 9.68
N PHE A 176 23.08 14.32 8.48
CA PHE A 176 21.90 14.38 7.62
C PHE A 176 20.94 13.24 8.03
N LYS A 177 19.69 13.58 8.36
CA LYS A 177 18.72 12.62 8.93
C LYS A 177 17.48 12.53 8.07
N MET A 178 16.97 11.29 7.86
CA MET A 178 15.71 11.04 7.17
C MET A 178 14.81 10.09 7.97
N GLY A 179 13.52 10.36 7.91
CA GLY A 179 12.50 9.53 8.54
C GLY A 179 12.06 8.38 7.63
N MET A 180 11.81 7.22 8.20
CA MET A 180 11.11 6.10 7.58
C MET A 180 10.17 5.49 8.62
N VAL A 181 9.15 4.75 8.19
CA VAL A 181 8.04 4.37 9.08
C VAL A 181 8.31 3.11 9.90
N PHE A 182 9.05 2.16 9.34
CA PHE A 182 9.37 0.89 10.02
C PHE A 182 10.53 0.17 9.31
N PRO A 183 11.37 -0.60 10.04
CA PRO A 183 12.55 -1.25 9.45
C PRO A 183 12.27 -2.16 8.27
N VAL A 184 11.17 -2.91 8.28
CA VAL A 184 10.78 -3.84 7.19
C VAL A 184 9.69 -3.25 6.28
N SER A 185 9.65 -1.93 6.16
CA SER A 185 8.71 -1.24 5.28
C SER A 185 9.28 -1.02 3.88
N THR A 186 8.40 -0.96 2.87
CA THR A 186 8.75 -0.50 1.52
C THR A 186 9.37 0.89 1.57
N HIS A 187 8.84 1.80 2.37
CA HIS A 187 9.39 3.14 2.63
C HIS A 187 10.89 3.13 2.97
N ASN A 188 11.32 2.20 3.84
CA ASN A 188 12.73 2.07 4.19
C ASN A 188 13.56 1.53 3.02
N TYR A 189 13.02 0.55 2.28
CA TYR A 189 13.73 -0.03 1.15
C TYR A 189 13.83 0.94 -0.02
N GLU A 190 12.77 1.65 -0.35
CA GLU A 190 12.72 2.68 -1.39
C GLU A 190 13.67 3.84 -1.09
N LEU A 191 13.60 4.36 0.13
CA LEU A 191 14.50 5.43 0.58
C LEU A 191 15.96 5.00 0.51
N ARG A 192 16.29 3.80 0.96
CA ARG A 192 17.65 3.25 0.89
C ARG A 192 18.11 3.03 -0.53
N TYR A 193 17.23 2.51 -1.39
CA TYR A 193 17.53 2.30 -2.80
C TYR A 193 17.79 3.62 -3.52
N TRP A 194 16.92 4.61 -3.34
CA TRP A 194 17.07 5.95 -3.93
C TRP A 194 18.35 6.64 -3.49
N LEU A 195 18.64 6.65 -2.18
CA LEU A 195 19.90 7.22 -1.64
C LEU A 195 21.14 6.51 -2.21
N ALA A 196 21.14 5.18 -2.20
CA ALA A 196 22.25 4.39 -2.70
C ALA A 196 22.50 4.62 -4.21
N ALA A 197 21.44 4.75 -5.01
CA ALA A 197 21.54 5.10 -6.43
C ALA A 197 22.20 6.47 -6.67
N GLY A 198 22.08 7.40 -5.73
CA GLY A 198 22.77 8.71 -5.72
C GLY A 198 24.13 8.70 -5.04
N ASN A 199 24.73 7.52 -4.79
CA ASN A 199 25.99 7.38 -4.06
C ASN A 199 25.97 8.00 -2.64
N ILE A 200 24.81 7.99 -1.99
CA ILE A 200 24.64 8.36 -0.59
C ILE A 200 24.46 7.07 0.21
N HIS A 201 25.41 6.78 1.10
CA HIS A 201 25.35 5.56 1.90
C HIS A 201 24.29 5.69 3.01
N PRO A 202 23.18 4.93 2.94
CA PRO A 202 22.10 5.00 3.93
C PRO A 202 22.37 4.17 5.20
N GLY A 203 23.58 3.66 5.38
CA GLY A 203 23.97 2.79 6.49
C GLY A 203 23.70 1.31 6.27
N PHE A 204 24.33 0.49 7.11
CA PHE A 204 24.15 -0.97 7.09
C PHE A 204 23.05 -1.40 8.06
N TYR A 205 22.21 -2.32 7.58
CA TYR A 205 21.25 -3.01 8.42
C TYR A 205 22.00 -4.05 9.26
N ALA A 206 22.07 -3.85 10.56
CA ALA A 206 22.81 -4.74 11.44
C ALA A 206 22.02 -5.02 12.74
N PRO A 207 20.90 -5.79 12.67
CA PRO A 207 20.05 -6.09 13.83
C PRO A 207 20.81 -6.72 15.00
N HIS A 208 21.78 -7.58 14.71
CA HIS A 208 22.61 -8.23 15.73
C HIS A 208 23.55 -7.27 16.50
N LYS A 209 23.77 -6.08 15.93
CA LYS A 209 24.48 -4.97 16.60
C LYS A 209 23.54 -3.94 17.24
N GLY A 210 22.23 -4.22 17.21
CA GLY A 210 21.21 -3.33 17.76
C GLY A 210 20.80 -2.18 16.84
N ASP A 211 21.34 -2.08 15.63
CA ASP A 211 20.90 -1.09 14.64
C ASP A 211 19.80 -1.65 13.75
N THR A 212 18.56 -1.47 14.18
CA THR A 212 17.36 -1.88 13.42
C THR A 212 16.88 -0.81 12.45
N SER A 213 17.42 0.40 12.51
CA SER A 213 17.09 1.51 11.60
C SER A 213 18.05 1.61 10.40
N GLY A 214 19.18 0.86 10.43
CA GLY A 214 20.16 0.88 9.35
C GLY A 214 21.01 2.14 9.31
N THR A 215 21.47 2.63 10.48
CA THR A 215 22.26 3.87 10.61
C THR A 215 23.76 3.65 10.75
N ILE A 216 24.24 2.42 10.93
CA ILE A 216 25.67 2.12 11.09
C ILE A 216 26.45 2.58 9.85
N ASN A 217 27.45 3.42 10.04
CA ASN A 217 28.30 4.01 9.00
C ASN A 217 27.52 4.79 7.93
N ALA A 218 26.38 5.37 8.26
CA ALA A 218 25.54 6.08 7.33
C ALA A 218 26.05 7.50 7.03
N GLN A 219 25.96 7.93 5.76
CA GLN A 219 26.03 9.33 5.34
C GLN A 219 24.68 10.02 5.56
N ALA A 220 23.59 9.29 5.34
CA ALA A 220 22.22 9.68 5.71
C ALA A 220 21.74 8.74 6.82
N LEU A 221 21.46 9.28 8.00
CA LEU A 221 20.94 8.52 9.14
C LEU A 221 19.45 8.34 8.98
N LEU A 222 18.98 7.08 8.98
CA LEU A 222 17.56 6.77 8.90
C LEU A 222 17.00 6.52 10.29
N SER A 223 15.80 7.03 10.57
CA SER A 223 15.13 6.85 11.85
C SER A 223 13.66 6.48 11.69
N VAL A 224 13.17 5.61 12.58
CA VAL A 224 11.76 5.28 12.63
C VAL A 224 10.98 6.48 13.14
N THR A 225 10.04 6.97 12.32
CA THR A 225 9.17 8.09 12.67
C THR A 225 7.73 7.69 12.28
N PRO A 226 6.78 7.75 13.22
CA PRO A 226 5.37 7.47 12.88
C PRO A 226 4.85 8.44 11.81
N PRO A 227 4.05 7.97 10.83
CA PRO A 227 3.56 8.80 9.74
C PRO A 227 2.96 10.15 10.17
N PRO A 228 2.07 10.23 11.18
CA PRO A 228 1.49 11.51 11.60
C PRO A 228 2.51 12.50 12.20
N GLN A 229 3.68 12.03 12.60
CA GLN A 229 4.75 12.87 13.18
C GLN A 229 5.74 13.38 12.13
N MET A 230 5.74 12.82 10.92
CA MET A 230 6.69 13.17 9.85
C MET A 230 6.72 14.69 9.56
N PRO A 231 5.57 15.37 9.29
CA PRO A 231 5.59 16.79 9.00
C PRO A 231 6.11 17.63 10.16
N SER A 232 5.71 17.33 11.40
CA SER A 232 6.14 18.10 12.58
C SER A 232 7.62 17.91 12.90
N THR A 233 8.18 16.72 12.69
CA THR A 233 9.62 16.46 12.85
C THR A 233 10.46 17.11 11.76
N LEU A 234 9.93 17.23 10.54
CA LEU A 234 10.53 17.98 9.44
C LEU A 234 10.55 19.48 9.76
N GLU A 235 9.42 20.03 10.18
CA GLU A 235 9.24 21.44 10.57
C GLU A 235 10.18 21.84 11.71
N ALA A 236 10.36 20.95 12.69
CA ALA A 236 11.29 21.15 13.81
C ALA A 236 12.78 20.99 13.42
N GLY A 237 13.10 20.61 12.18
CA GLY A 237 14.47 20.35 11.74
C GLY A 237 15.12 19.12 12.39
N THR A 238 14.33 18.25 13.02
CA THR A 238 14.82 17.00 13.62
C THR A 238 15.24 16.00 12.55
N ILE A 239 14.53 16.00 11.42
CA ILE A 239 14.85 15.28 10.19
C ILE A 239 14.92 16.27 9.02
N ASN A 240 15.67 15.91 7.98
CA ASN A 240 15.87 16.73 6.78
C ASN A 240 14.98 16.30 5.61
N GLY A 241 14.37 15.13 5.73
CA GLY A 241 13.43 14.55 4.79
C GLY A 241 12.87 13.25 5.32
N TYR A 242 11.97 12.64 4.58
CA TYR A 242 11.35 11.36 4.96
C TYR A 242 10.77 10.63 3.75
N CYS A 243 10.50 9.35 3.89
CA CYS A 243 9.66 8.57 3.01
C CYS A 243 8.40 8.12 3.77
N VAL A 244 7.22 8.45 3.24
CA VAL A 244 5.93 8.15 3.87
C VAL A 244 4.82 8.07 2.83
N GLY A 245 3.73 7.38 3.17
CA GLY A 245 2.48 7.39 2.41
C GLY A 245 1.67 8.68 2.64
N GLU A 246 0.67 8.90 1.76
CA GLU A 246 -0.25 10.03 1.89
C GLU A 246 -1.21 9.86 3.09
N PRO A 247 -1.66 10.97 3.70
CA PRO A 247 -1.61 12.37 3.21
C PRO A 247 -0.39 13.18 3.70
N TRP A 248 0.63 12.56 4.28
CA TRP A 248 1.66 13.26 5.04
C TRP A 248 2.66 14.01 4.16
N ASN A 249 2.84 13.61 2.89
CA ASN A 249 3.62 14.39 1.93
C ASN A 249 2.86 15.66 1.52
N GLN A 250 1.58 15.53 1.18
CA GLN A 250 0.75 16.69 0.84
C GLN A 250 0.55 17.63 2.03
N GLN A 251 0.55 17.11 3.26
CA GLN A 251 0.48 17.95 4.45
C GLN A 251 1.72 18.84 4.60
N ALA A 252 2.91 18.35 4.26
CA ALA A 252 4.12 19.15 4.24
C ALA A 252 4.05 20.26 3.18
N VAL A 253 3.51 19.95 2.00
CA VAL A 253 3.27 20.95 0.94
C VAL A 253 2.27 22.01 1.40
N PHE A 254 1.14 21.57 1.95
CA PHE A 254 0.09 22.48 2.42
C PHE A 254 0.59 23.43 3.52
N LYS A 255 1.42 22.94 4.42
CA LYS A 255 2.08 23.77 5.46
C LYS A 255 3.22 24.62 4.95
N GLY A 256 3.68 24.42 3.71
CA GLY A 256 4.82 25.12 3.15
C GLY A 256 6.17 24.78 3.80
N ILE A 257 6.33 23.56 4.34
CA ILE A 257 7.53 23.12 5.07
C ILE A 257 8.39 22.11 4.31
N GLY A 258 7.88 21.51 3.24
CA GLY A 258 8.60 20.49 2.49
C GLY A 258 8.09 20.31 1.07
N VAL A 259 8.90 19.62 0.27
CA VAL A 259 8.65 19.34 -1.14
C VAL A 259 8.81 17.84 -1.39
N PRO A 260 7.77 17.15 -1.89
CA PRO A 260 7.90 15.80 -2.43
C PRO A 260 8.79 15.84 -3.68
N VAL A 261 9.87 15.08 -3.67
CA VAL A 261 10.86 15.12 -4.76
C VAL A 261 10.75 13.93 -5.71
N VAL A 262 10.26 12.80 -5.23
CA VAL A 262 10.09 11.59 -6.04
C VAL A 262 9.03 10.70 -5.39
N THR A 263 8.23 10.07 -6.21
CA THR A 263 7.28 9.03 -5.80
C THR A 263 7.90 7.64 -5.98
N ASP A 264 7.40 6.65 -5.27
CA ASP A 264 7.82 5.25 -5.44
C ASP A 264 7.56 4.74 -6.87
N TYR A 265 6.47 5.18 -7.51
CA TYR A 265 6.19 4.90 -8.92
C TYR A 265 7.31 5.38 -9.86
N GLU A 266 8.02 6.45 -9.51
CA GLU A 266 9.15 6.98 -10.28
C GLU A 266 10.48 6.29 -9.96
N ILE A 267 10.55 5.58 -8.83
CA ILE A 267 11.76 4.87 -8.38
C ILE A 267 11.89 3.50 -9.05
N TRP A 268 10.76 2.83 -9.35
CA TRP A 268 10.69 1.46 -9.89
C TRP A 268 10.35 1.38 -11.37
#